data_5448d586e2d9dcd77a2effc93a42bba3
#
_entry.id   5448d586e2d9dcd77a2effc93a42bba3
#
_cell.length_a   1.000
_cell.length_b   1.000
_cell.length_c   1.000
_cell.angle_alpha   90.00
_cell.angle_beta   90.00
_cell.angle_gamma   90.00
#
_symmetry.space_group_name_H-M   'P 1'
#
loop_
_entity.id
_entity.type
_entity.pdbx_description
1 polymer ?
#
loop_
_entity_poly.entity_id
_entity_poly.type
_entity_poly.pdbx_seq_one_letter_code
_entity_poly.pdbx_strand_id
1 'polypeptide(L)'
;MMNKVDKRVRSEQFRRRLLQAMERSNTNQSALARDIGVDRSTISQLLSDDGARLPNAHVVGSCAAALGVSADWLLSLSDRPESAAELLAMSLSLSEAPRALVDERILQWYLEAEGYKIRHVPAALPDMLKTRAVLEWEYAPHLGRSADQAIGASQDRLELMRQTQSDHEIALPVYELETFAKATGYYQGLPKDLRLAQLQHFADLAEQLYPRLRIYLFDAKRLYSAPVTVFGPLLCVFYAGSHYMAFRDRSRIETFTRHFDHLVREADVTARAFPGYIEALKAEIS
;
A
#
# COMPACT_ATOMS: atom_id res chain seq x y z
N MET A 1 27.10 -15.26 -18.56
CA MET A 1 28.55 -15.08 -18.31
C MET A 1 28.71 -13.89 -17.40
N MET A 2 29.13 -14.09 -16.14
CA MET A 2 29.49 -13.01 -15.23
C MET A 2 30.77 -12.35 -15.73
N ASN A 3 30.68 -11.08 -16.10
CA ASN A 3 31.84 -10.27 -16.51
C ASN A 3 32.78 -10.16 -15.30
N LYS A 4 33.99 -10.70 -15.40
CA LYS A 4 35.00 -10.69 -14.33
C LYS A 4 35.53 -9.25 -14.20
N VAL A 5 34.92 -8.47 -13.28
CA VAL A 5 35.38 -7.08 -13.01
C VAL A 5 36.82 -7.13 -12.49
N ASP A 6 37.70 -6.37 -13.10
CA ASP A 6 39.10 -6.28 -12.69
C ASP A 6 39.19 -5.76 -11.24
N LYS A 7 40.09 -6.39 -10.45
CA LYS A 7 40.31 -6.04 -9.07
C LYS A 7 40.71 -4.54 -8.88
N ARG A 8 41.41 -3.97 -9.83
CA ARG A 8 41.81 -2.56 -9.83
C ARG A 8 40.59 -1.65 -9.99
N VAL A 9 39.72 -1.96 -10.93
CA VAL A 9 38.47 -1.20 -11.17
C VAL A 9 37.59 -1.25 -9.92
N ARG A 10 37.46 -2.42 -9.30
CA ARG A 10 36.66 -2.56 -8.06
C ARG A 10 37.25 -1.79 -6.88
N SER A 11 38.58 -1.76 -6.76
CA SER A 11 39.26 -0.99 -5.71
C SER A 11 39.08 0.52 -5.87
N GLU A 12 39.16 1.02 -7.09
CA GLU A 12 38.91 2.44 -7.39
C GLU A 12 37.45 2.81 -7.12
N GLN A 13 36.49 1.96 -7.52
CA GLN A 13 35.08 2.17 -7.23
C GLN A 13 34.79 2.16 -5.72
N PHE A 14 35.40 1.22 -4.97
CA PHE A 14 35.32 1.16 -3.52
C PHE A 14 35.81 2.48 -2.88
N ARG A 15 36.99 2.94 -3.26
CA ARG A 15 37.57 4.21 -2.78
C ARG A 15 36.61 5.38 -3.02
N ARG A 16 36.10 5.52 -4.23
CA ARG A 16 35.18 6.60 -4.60
C ARG A 16 33.89 6.56 -3.76
N ARG A 17 33.30 5.37 -3.58
CA ARG A 17 32.08 5.20 -2.79
C ARG A 17 32.32 5.40 -1.30
N LEU A 18 33.49 5.00 -0.80
CA LEU A 18 33.87 5.26 0.59
C LEU A 18 33.98 6.77 0.86
N LEU A 19 34.64 7.52 -0.02
CA LEU A 19 34.69 8.99 0.05
C LEU A 19 33.32 9.61 0.04
N GLN A 20 32.47 9.20 -0.89
CA GLN A 20 31.10 9.67 -1.00
C GLN A 20 30.27 9.40 0.26
N ALA A 21 30.42 8.21 0.87
CA ALA A 21 29.74 7.87 2.10
C ALA A 21 30.23 8.71 3.29
N MET A 22 31.55 8.93 3.39
CA MET A 22 32.14 9.77 4.42
C MET A 22 31.66 11.22 4.32
N GLU A 23 31.58 11.78 3.11
CA GLU A 23 31.03 13.12 2.87
C GLU A 23 29.57 13.23 3.31
N ARG A 24 28.73 12.26 2.92
CA ARG A 24 27.32 12.23 3.28
C ARG A 24 27.08 12.16 4.79
N SER A 25 27.89 11.38 5.51
CA SER A 25 27.81 11.21 6.96
C SER A 25 28.59 12.28 7.75
N ASN A 26 29.25 13.23 7.06
CA ASN A 26 30.16 14.21 7.64
C ASN A 26 31.21 13.58 8.55
N THR A 27 31.73 12.41 8.16
CA THR A 27 32.67 11.60 8.93
C THR A 27 34.07 11.75 8.34
N ASN A 28 35.08 12.14 9.17
CA ASN A 28 36.47 12.22 8.75
C ASN A 28 37.21 10.89 8.96
N GLN A 29 38.41 10.76 8.37
CA GLN A 29 39.22 9.54 8.43
C GLN A 29 39.56 9.09 9.86
N SER A 30 39.80 10.01 10.77
CA SER A 30 40.16 9.71 12.17
C SER A 30 38.92 9.20 12.94
N ALA A 31 37.74 9.77 12.68
CA ALA A 31 36.49 9.32 13.26
C ALA A 31 36.14 7.92 12.74
N LEU A 32 36.19 7.72 11.43
CA LEU A 32 35.88 6.41 10.83
C LEU A 32 36.82 5.32 11.35
N ALA A 33 38.16 5.60 11.42
CA ALA A 33 39.15 4.65 11.93
C ALA A 33 38.83 4.21 13.37
N ARG A 34 38.47 5.15 14.23
CA ARG A 34 38.12 4.91 15.63
C ARG A 34 36.80 4.09 15.71
N ASP A 35 35.80 4.46 14.92
CA ASP A 35 34.49 3.82 14.97
C ASP A 35 34.52 2.35 14.51
N ILE A 36 35.42 2.01 13.57
CA ILE A 36 35.58 0.64 13.09
C ILE A 36 36.78 -0.12 13.74
N GLY A 37 37.49 0.51 14.70
CA GLY A 37 38.53 -0.16 15.45
C GLY A 37 39.79 -0.45 14.66
N VAL A 38 40.19 0.42 13.69
CA VAL A 38 41.43 0.28 12.91
C VAL A 38 42.29 1.53 13.05
N ASP A 39 43.58 1.41 12.65
CA ASP A 39 44.46 2.57 12.59
C ASP A 39 44.06 3.55 11.49
N ARG A 40 44.21 4.85 11.73
CA ARG A 40 43.97 5.89 10.74
C ARG A 40 44.75 5.65 9.43
N SER A 41 45.96 5.09 9.53
CA SER A 41 46.78 4.72 8.36
C SER A 41 46.09 3.71 7.47
N THR A 42 45.26 2.78 8.01
CA THR A 42 44.48 1.83 7.26
C THR A 42 43.45 2.56 6.40
N ILE A 43 42.70 3.50 6.96
CA ILE A 43 41.72 4.31 6.20
C ILE A 43 42.44 5.17 5.16
N SER A 44 43.53 5.80 5.52
CA SER A 44 44.35 6.60 4.59
C SER A 44 44.81 5.76 3.38
N GLN A 45 45.26 4.52 3.60
CA GLN A 45 45.66 3.60 2.52
C GLN A 45 44.50 3.20 1.62
N LEU A 46 43.30 3.02 2.17
CA LEU A 46 42.09 2.71 1.38
C LEU A 46 41.64 3.89 0.51
N LEU A 47 41.98 5.10 0.91
CA LEU A 47 41.65 6.33 0.20
C LEU A 47 42.78 6.84 -0.71
N SER A 48 43.95 6.22 -0.66
CA SER A 48 45.11 6.59 -1.49
C SER A 48 44.92 6.11 -2.94
N ASP A 49 45.45 6.89 -3.87
CA ASP A 49 45.50 6.54 -5.31
C ASP A 49 46.58 5.48 -5.63
N ASP A 50 47.55 5.28 -4.73
CA ASP A 50 48.77 4.47 -4.92
C ASP A 50 48.54 2.97 -4.62
N GLY A 51 47.46 2.37 -5.04
CA GLY A 51 47.39 0.93 -4.91
C GLY A 51 45.97 0.35 -4.92
N ALA A 52 45.73 -0.49 -5.88
CA ALA A 52 44.48 -1.24 -6.03
C ALA A 52 44.29 -2.30 -4.92
N ARG A 53 44.17 -1.87 -3.66
CA ARG A 53 43.96 -2.79 -2.53
C ARG A 53 42.50 -2.71 -2.05
N LEU A 54 41.79 -3.80 -2.21
CA LEU A 54 40.49 -3.95 -1.57
C LEU A 54 40.68 -4.32 -0.10
N PRO A 55 39.90 -3.75 0.82
CA PRO A 55 39.92 -4.17 2.22
C PRO A 55 39.40 -5.60 2.35
N ASN A 56 39.66 -6.24 3.49
CA ASN A 56 39.04 -7.51 3.82
C ASN A 56 37.55 -7.34 4.15
N ALA A 57 36.79 -8.43 4.18
CA ALA A 57 35.35 -8.40 4.42
C ALA A 57 34.96 -7.75 5.75
N HIS A 58 35.79 -7.92 6.80
CA HIS A 58 35.53 -7.31 8.11
C HIS A 58 35.56 -5.78 8.03
N VAL A 59 36.61 -5.20 7.43
CA VAL A 59 36.72 -3.75 7.25
C VAL A 59 35.65 -3.18 6.36
N VAL A 60 35.25 -3.92 5.27
CA VAL A 60 34.10 -3.51 4.43
C VAL A 60 32.82 -3.43 5.23
N GLY A 61 32.50 -4.49 5.99
CA GLY A 61 31.31 -4.56 6.82
C GLY A 61 31.29 -3.48 7.91
N SER A 62 32.42 -3.24 8.57
CA SER A 62 32.56 -2.21 9.60
C SER A 62 32.39 -0.79 9.02
N CYS A 63 32.99 -0.51 7.85
CA CYS A 63 32.77 0.76 7.14
C CYS A 63 31.31 0.95 6.74
N ALA A 64 30.68 -0.11 6.21
CA ALA A 64 29.27 -0.07 5.83
C ALA A 64 28.37 0.27 7.03
N ALA A 65 28.58 -0.40 8.16
CA ALA A 65 27.83 -0.17 9.39
C ALA A 65 28.05 1.24 9.96
N ALA A 66 29.31 1.69 10.05
CA ALA A 66 29.65 3.01 10.60
C ALA A 66 29.14 4.18 9.75
N LEU A 67 29.06 3.99 8.43
CA LEU A 67 28.66 5.04 7.49
C LEU A 67 27.17 4.93 7.07
N GLY A 68 26.42 3.93 7.58
CA GLY A 68 25.01 3.73 7.24
C GLY A 68 24.79 3.42 5.75
N VAL A 69 25.67 2.63 5.14
CA VAL A 69 25.55 2.24 3.72
C VAL A 69 25.67 0.73 3.53
N SER A 70 25.22 0.24 2.39
CA SER A 70 25.33 -1.18 2.04
C SER A 70 26.78 -1.59 1.71
N ALA A 71 27.22 -2.73 2.24
CA ALA A 71 28.50 -3.34 1.86
C ALA A 71 28.53 -3.70 0.36
N ASP A 72 27.41 -4.14 -0.19
CA ASP A 72 27.25 -4.43 -1.62
C ASP A 72 27.46 -3.17 -2.47
N TRP A 73 26.95 -2.06 -2.00
CA TRP A 73 27.19 -0.77 -2.68
C TRP A 73 28.66 -0.38 -2.61
N LEU A 74 29.30 -0.44 -1.44
CA LEU A 74 30.72 -0.16 -1.32
C LEU A 74 31.57 -1.02 -2.28
N LEU A 75 31.20 -2.30 -2.45
CA LEU A 75 31.87 -3.26 -3.33
C LEU A 75 31.44 -3.19 -4.81
N SER A 76 30.54 -2.27 -5.16
CA SER A 76 29.98 -2.13 -6.51
C SER A 76 29.24 -3.37 -7.01
N LEU A 77 28.57 -4.07 -6.10
CA LEU A 77 27.64 -5.16 -6.40
C LEU A 77 26.21 -4.64 -6.51
N SER A 78 25.92 -3.46 -5.95
CA SER A 78 24.65 -2.74 -6.03
C SER A 78 24.93 -1.27 -6.38
N ASP A 79 24.01 -0.61 -7.07
CA ASP A 79 24.06 0.84 -7.32
C ASP A 79 23.31 1.65 -6.25
N ARG A 80 22.68 0.98 -5.28
CA ARG A 80 21.95 1.61 -4.18
C ARG A 80 22.77 1.59 -2.90
N PRO A 81 22.96 2.76 -2.25
CA PRO A 81 23.73 2.86 -1.01
C PRO A 81 23.01 2.26 0.20
N GLU A 82 21.66 2.18 0.16
CA GLU A 82 20.87 1.65 1.25
C GLU A 82 21.05 0.12 1.35
N SER A 83 21.03 -0.43 2.55
CA SER A 83 21.02 -1.87 2.76
C SER A 83 19.74 -2.51 2.20
N ALA A 84 19.77 -3.80 1.87
CA ALA A 84 18.58 -4.51 1.42
C ALA A 84 17.45 -4.45 2.48
N ALA A 85 17.81 -4.45 3.77
CA ALA A 85 16.84 -4.32 4.87
C ALA A 85 16.22 -2.92 4.92
N GLU A 86 17.01 -1.86 4.73
CA GLU A 86 16.50 -0.47 4.66
C GLU A 86 15.61 -0.26 3.44
N LEU A 87 16.04 -0.74 2.27
CA LEU A 87 15.22 -0.70 1.06
C LEU A 87 13.88 -1.44 1.25
N LEU A 88 13.90 -2.58 1.93
CA LEU A 88 12.68 -3.31 2.26
C LEU A 88 11.83 -2.51 3.26
N ALA A 89 12.41 -1.95 4.30
CA ALA A 89 11.71 -1.11 5.28
C ALA A 89 11.13 0.16 4.65
N MET A 90 11.84 0.78 3.70
CA MET A 90 11.34 1.95 2.95
C MET A 90 10.24 1.58 1.95
N SER A 91 10.29 0.38 1.37
CA SER A 91 9.32 -0.07 0.38
C SER A 91 8.07 -0.73 0.98
N LEU A 92 8.17 -1.24 2.22
CA LEU A 92 7.09 -1.87 2.97
C LEU A 92 6.97 -1.20 4.34
N SER A 93 5.86 -0.53 4.60
CA SER A 93 5.51 -0.06 5.94
C SER A 93 4.43 -0.95 6.53
N LEU A 94 4.69 -1.46 7.73
CA LEU A 94 3.70 -2.14 8.56
C LEU A 94 3.24 -1.17 9.64
N SER A 95 1.94 -0.92 9.73
CA SER A 95 1.38 -0.05 10.76
C SER A 95 0.20 -0.72 11.42
N GLU A 96 0.15 -0.62 12.75
CA GLU A 96 -1.02 -1.06 13.50
C GLU A 96 -2.25 -0.26 13.04
N ALA A 97 -3.28 -0.99 12.73
CA ALA A 97 -4.61 -0.47 12.45
C ALA A 97 -5.58 -1.28 13.30
N PRO A 98 -5.76 -0.95 14.56
CA PRO A 98 -6.88 -1.52 15.29
C PRO A 98 -8.10 -1.23 14.43
N ARG A 99 -9.04 -2.18 14.34
CA ARG A 99 -10.32 -2.02 13.61
C ARG A 99 -11.12 -0.85 14.21
N ALA A 100 -10.45 0.27 14.33
CA ALA A 100 -10.96 1.53 14.81
C ALA A 100 -11.29 2.35 13.56
N LEU A 101 -12.44 2.68 13.52
CA LEU A 101 -13.35 3.42 12.69
C LEU A 101 -12.81 4.74 12.13
N VAL A 102 -11.77 5.30 12.72
CA VAL A 102 -11.11 6.53 12.29
C VAL A 102 -9.66 6.20 12.06
N ASP A 103 -9.35 5.71 10.88
CA ASP A 103 -7.98 5.58 10.50
C ASP A 103 -7.55 6.86 9.77
N GLU A 104 -7.02 7.79 10.54
CA GLU A 104 -6.42 9.04 10.04
C GLU A 104 -5.41 8.77 8.93
N ARG A 105 -4.76 7.60 8.97
CA ARG A 105 -3.77 7.18 7.98
C ARG A 105 -4.41 6.86 6.62
N ILE A 106 -5.56 6.19 6.61
CA ILE A 106 -6.30 5.97 5.36
C ILE A 106 -6.73 7.31 4.77
N LEU A 107 -7.27 8.21 5.57
CA LEU A 107 -7.66 9.54 5.12
C LEU A 107 -6.47 10.28 4.52
N GLN A 108 -5.30 10.24 5.18
CA GLN A 108 -4.07 10.84 4.64
C GLN A 108 -3.68 10.26 3.27
N TRP A 109 -3.81 8.94 3.06
CA TRP A 109 -3.53 8.33 1.76
C TRP A 109 -4.51 8.75 0.67
N TYR A 110 -5.79 8.94 1.02
CA TYR A 110 -6.77 9.52 0.08
C TYR A 110 -6.40 10.95 -0.31
N LEU A 111 -5.98 11.78 0.65
CA LEU A 111 -5.52 13.14 0.39
C LEU A 111 -4.21 13.16 -0.42
N GLU A 112 -3.24 12.31 -0.08
CA GLU A 112 -1.99 12.17 -0.84
C GLU A 112 -2.25 11.78 -2.31
N ALA A 113 -3.29 10.98 -2.54
CA ALA A 113 -3.68 10.50 -3.87
C ALA A 113 -4.70 11.39 -4.59
N GLU A 114 -4.93 12.60 -4.11
CA GLU A 114 -5.83 13.53 -4.79
C GLU A 114 -5.43 13.75 -6.25
N GLY A 115 -6.41 13.66 -7.15
CA GLY A 115 -6.21 13.76 -8.61
C GLY A 115 -5.75 12.47 -9.28
N TYR A 116 -5.40 11.43 -8.51
CA TYR A 116 -5.10 10.11 -9.07
C TYR A 116 -6.31 9.18 -8.99
N LYS A 117 -6.29 8.14 -9.83
CA LYS A 117 -7.27 7.06 -9.78
C LYS A 117 -7.02 6.18 -8.55
N ILE A 118 -8.05 5.95 -7.75
CA ILE A 118 -8.05 5.05 -6.61
C ILE A 118 -8.79 3.77 -6.99
N ARG A 119 -8.15 2.62 -6.83
CA ARG A 119 -8.68 1.30 -7.13
C ARG A 119 -8.82 0.53 -5.83
N HIS A 120 -10.01 -0.01 -5.57
CA HIS A 120 -10.32 -0.61 -4.27
C HIS A 120 -11.02 -1.96 -4.44
N VAL A 121 -10.43 -3.00 -3.87
CA VAL A 121 -11.10 -4.28 -3.58
C VAL A 121 -11.34 -4.30 -2.07
N PRO A 122 -12.55 -4.07 -1.58
CA PRO A 122 -12.84 -4.08 -0.14
C PRO A 122 -12.95 -5.50 0.41
N ALA A 123 -12.82 -5.64 1.74
CA ALA A 123 -13.00 -6.90 2.45
C ALA A 123 -14.47 -7.31 2.60
N ALA A 124 -15.37 -6.32 2.60
CA ALA A 124 -16.83 -6.43 2.67
C ALA A 124 -17.42 -5.26 1.89
N LEU A 125 -18.69 -4.96 2.05
CA LEU A 125 -19.26 -3.74 1.46
C LEU A 125 -18.48 -2.51 1.94
N PRO A 126 -18.09 -1.58 1.03
CA PRO A 126 -17.23 -0.45 1.38
C PRO A 126 -17.94 0.53 2.32
N ASP A 127 -17.38 0.76 3.51
CA ASP A 127 -17.99 1.56 4.58
C ASP A 127 -18.39 2.96 4.13
N MET A 128 -17.57 3.59 3.27
CA MET A 128 -17.86 4.93 2.75
C MET A 128 -19.10 5.02 1.85
N LEU A 129 -19.60 3.88 1.38
CA LEU A 129 -20.83 3.80 0.59
C LEU A 129 -22.00 3.23 1.39
N LYS A 130 -21.81 2.92 2.68
CA LYS A 130 -22.89 2.42 3.54
C LYS A 130 -23.74 3.55 4.07
N THR A 131 -25.03 3.24 4.26
CA THR A 131 -25.93 4.12 5.01
C THR A 131 -25.55 4.13 6.49
N ARG A 132 -25.87 5.22 7.18
CA ARG A 132 -25.65 5.35 8.61
C ARG A 132 -26.27 4.18 9.40
N ALA A 133 -27.48 3.78 9.05
CA ALA A 133 -28.22 2.72 9.74
C ALA A 133 -27.53 1.34 9.62
N VAL A 134 -26.95 1.03 8.45
CA VAL A 134 -26.15 -0.20 8.29
C VAL A 134 -24.87 -0.15 9.08
N LEU A 135 -24.17 0.98 9.11
CA LEU A 135 -22.97 1.16 9.93
C LEU A 135 -23.30 1.03 11.42
N GLU A 136 -24.40 1.63 11.90
CA GLU A 136 -24.86 1.48 13.28
C GLU A 136 -25.15 0.02 13.62
N TRP A 137 -25.79 -0.72 12.71
CA TRP A 137 -26.07 -2.15 12.91
C TRP A 137 -24.78 -2.98 12.97
N GLU A 138 -23.82 -2.75 12.09
CA GLU A 138 -22.54 -3.49 12.05
C GLU A 138 -21.66 -3.21 13.28
N TYR A 139 -21.69 -1.98 13.74
CA TYR A 139 -20.80 -1.56 14.81
C TYR A 139 -21.40 -1.68 16.22
N ALA A 140 -22.71 -1.85 16.34
CA ALA A 140 -23.39 -1.99 17.62
C ALA A 140 -22.79 -3.05 18.58
N PRO A 141 -22.31 -4.23 18.12
CA PRO A 141 -21.76 -5.27 19.00
C PRO A 141 -20.33 -5.02 19.49
N HIS A 142 -19.58 -4.09 18.89
CA HIS A 142 -18.11 -4.08 19.00
C HIS A 142 -17.52 -2.83 19.67
N LEU A 143 -18.34 -1.93 20.24
CA LEU A 143 -17.89 -0.60 20.53
C LEU A 143 -17.55 -0.31 22.00
N GLY A 144 -16.25 -0.33 22.27
CA GLY A 144 -15.66 0.52 23.29
C GLY A 144 -15.42 1.98 22.86
N ARG A 145 -15.79 2.38 21.62
CA ARG A 145 -15.73 3.75 21.09
C ARG A 145 -16.98 4.02 20.26
N SER A 146 -17.45 5.28 20.29
CA SER A 146 -18.76 5.65 19.76
C SER A 146 -18.91 5.28 18.27
N ALA A 147 -20.04 4.67 17.92
CA ALA A 147 -20.49 4.43 16.54
C ALA A 147 -20.43 5.73 15.70
N ASP A 148 -20.65 6.86 16.36
CA ASP A 148 -20.61 8.18 15.74
C ASP A 148 -19.25 8.54 15.12
N GLN A 149 -18.14 8.15 15.74
CA GLN A 149 -16.81 8.39 15.15
C GLN A 149 -16.57 7.58 13.87
N ALA A 150 -17.07 6.34 13.85
CA ALA A 150 -17.01 5.48 12.68
C ALA A 150 -17.78 6.01 11.50
N ILE A 151 -19.00 6.38 11.81
CA ILE A 151 -19.95 6.92 10.86
C ILE A 151 -19.42 8.24 10.32
N GLY A 152 -18.89 9.12 11.20
CA GLY A 152 -18.22 10.35 10.82
C GLY A 152 -17.09 10.11 9.82
N ALA A 153 -16.16 9.21 10.11
CA ALA A 153 -15.05 8.91 9.23
C ALA A 153 -15.47 8.32 7.86
N SER A 154 -16.56 7.57 7.82
CA SER A 154 -17.10 7.05 6.56
C SER A 154 -17.75 8.16 5.74
N GLN A 155 -18.48 9.07 6.39
CA GLN A 155 -19.07 10.25 5.76
C GLN A 155 -18.00 11.22 5.24
N ASP A 156 -16.94 11.46 6.01
CA ASP A 156 -15.81 12.30 5.60
C ASP A 156 -15.12 11.76 4.34
N ARG A 157 -14.96 10.42 4.23
CA ARG A 157 -14.40 9.79 3.03
C ARG A 157 -15.32 9.90 1.81
N LEU A 158 -16.63 9.77 1.99
CA LEU A 158 -17.59 9.99 0.91
C LEU A 158 -17.59 11.44 0.46
N GLU A 159 -17.53 12.37 1.41
CA GLU A 159 -17.48 13.81 1.09
C GLU A 159 -16.17 14.16 0.40
N LEU A 160 -15.03 13.63 0.84
CA LEU A 160 -13.75 13.78 0.15
C LEU A 160 -13.82 13.24 -1.29
N MET A 161 -14.46 12.08 -1.52
CA MET A 161 -14.70 11.55 -2.88
C MET A 161 -15.53 12.51 -3.73
N ARG A 162 -16.51 13.20 -3.15
CA ARG A 162 -17.34 14.20 -3.86
C ARG A 162 -16.59 15.46 -4.21
N GLN A 163 -15.70 15.91 -3.32
CA GLN A 163 -14.97 17.17 -3.45
C GLN A 163 -13.72 17.06 -4.33
N THR A 164 -13.04 15.91 -4.31
CA THR A 164 -11.82 15.69 -5.07
C THR A 164 -12.09 15.31 -6.53
N GLN A 165 -11.09 15.52 -7.38
CA GLN A 165 -11.14 15.12 -8.80
C GLN A 165 -10.64 13.68 -9.03
N SER A 166 -10.46 12.91 -7.97
CA SER A 166 -10.02 11.53 -8.06
C SER A 166 -11.11 10.61 -8.64
N ASP A 167 -10.71 9.74 -9.54
CA ASP A 167 -11.57 8.63 -10.01
C ASP A 167 -11.50 7.48 -9.00
N HIS A 168 -12.63 6.93 -8.63
CA HIS A 168 -12.75 5.78 -7.74
C HIS A 168 -13.32 4.57 -8.49
N GLU A 169 -12.55 3.50 -8.54
CA GLU A 169 -12.99 2.22 -9.09
C GLU A 169 -13.03 1.19 -7.96
N ILE A 170 -14.17 0.55 -7.79
CA ILE A 170 -14.40 -0.47 -6.76
C ILE A 170 -14.73 -1.78 -7.46
N ALA A 171 -14.01 -2.84 -7.16
CA ALA A 171 -14.31 -4.18 -7.62
C ALA A 171 -14.77 -5.03 -6.42
N LEU A 172 -16.01 -5.51 -6.46
CA LEU A 172 -16.65 -6.31 -5.43
C LEU A 172 -16.90 -7.73 -5.94
N PRO A 173 -16.71 -8.77 -5.12
CA PRO A 173 -17.28 -10.09 -5.45
C PRO A 173 -18.81 -10.02 -5.48
N VAL A 174 -19.41 -10.65 -6.48
CA VAL A 174 -20.89 -10.74 -6.62
C VAL A 174 -21.55 -11.25 -5.34
N TYR A 175 -20.95 -12.27 -4.73
CA TYR A 175 -21.52 -12.89 -3.53
C TYR A 175 -21.68 -11.93 -2.34
N GLU A 176 -20.88 -10.85 -2.26
CA GLU A 176 -20.99 -9.87 -1.18
C GLU A 176 -22.35 -9.17 -1.19
N LEU A 177 -22.80 -8.74 -2.36
CA LEU A 177 -24.12 -8.14 -2.51
C LEU A 177 -25.25 -9.16 -2.34
N GLU A 178 -25.05 -10.39 -2.81
CA GLU A 178 -26.05 -11.45 -2.65
C GLU A 178 -26.22 -11.86 -1.18
N THR A 179 -25.13 -12.03 -0.42
CA THR A 179 -25.19 -12.35 1.03
C THR A 179 -25.80 -11.20 1.83
N PHE A 180 -25.50 -9.96 1.46
CA PHE A 180 -26.12 -8.79 2.02
C PHE A 180 -27.64 -8.77 1.76
N ALA A 181 -28.05 -8.92 0.51
CA ALA A 181 -29.45 -8.92 0.13
C ALA A 181 -30.25 -10.04 0.80
N LYS A 182 -29.67 -11.23 0.93
CA LYS A 182 -30.29 -12.40 1.56
C LYS A 182 -30.17 -12.43 3.10
N ALA A 183 -29.51 -11.45 3.71
CA ALA A 183 -29.18 -11.41 5.14
C ALA A 183 -28.54 -12.71 5.64
N THR A 184 -27.56 -13.23 4.90
CA THR A 184 -26.84 -14.47 5.25
C THR A 184 -25.40 -14.19 5.67
N GLY A 185 -24.74 -15.18 6.28
CA GLY A 185 -23.35 -15.04 6.71
C GLY A 185 -23.14 -13.89 7.68
N TYR A 186 -22.25 -12.98 7.34
CA TYR A 186 -21.95 -11.81 8.16
C TYR A 186 -23.17 -10.91 8.41
N TYR A 187 -24.11 -10.85 7.46
CA TYR A 187 -25.29 -9.98 7.52
C TYR A 187 -26.51 -10.66 8.14
N GLN A 188 -26.35 -11.82 8.79
CA GLN A 188 -27.46 -12.53 9.41
C GLN A 188 -28.16 -11.66 10.46
N GLY A 189 -29.46 -11.50 10.32
CA GLY A 189 -30.28 -10.67 11.22
C GLY A 189 -30.36 -9.19 10.81
N LEU A 190 -29.72 -8.76 9.71
CA LEU A 190 -29.89 -7.40 9.19
C LEU A 190 -31.34 -7.20 8.69
N PRO A 191 -32.08 -6.20 9.22
CA PRO A 191 -33.47 -5.93 8.85
C PRO A 191 -33.66 -5.69 7.36
N LYS A 192 -34.83 -6.13 6.83
CA LYS A 192 -35.15 -6.00 5.42
C LYS A 192 -35.17 -4.57 4.92
N ASP A 193 -35.77 -3.67 5.69
CA ASP A 193 -35.83 -2.23 5.37
C ASP A 193 -34.45 -1.59 5.25
N LEU A 194 -33.52 -1.96 6.12
CA LEU A 194 -32.13 -1.48 6.05
C LEU A 194 -31.41 -2.03 4.79
N ARG A 195 -31.65 -3.30 4.44
CA ARG A 195 -31.08 -3.88 3.22
C ARG A 195 -31.58 -3.18 1.96
N LEU A 196 -32.89 -2.95 1.87
CA LEU A 196 -33.48 -2.24 0.74
C LEU A 196 -32.97 -0.80 0.64
N ALA A 197 -32.92 -0.07 1.77
CA ALA A 197 -32.42 1.30 1.81
C ALA A 197 -30.93 1.37 1.41
N GLN A 198 -30.11 0.42 1.86
CA GLN A 198 -28.69 0.36 1.49
C GLN A 198 -28.49 0.08 0.00
N LEU A 199 -29.23 -0.88 -0.56
CA LEU A 199 -29.12 -1.21 -1.98
C LEU A 199 -29.56 -0.01 -2.84
N GLN A 200 -30.66 0.66 -2.46
CA GLN A 200 -31.06 1.89 -3.14
C GLN A 200 -29.96 2.95 -3.08
N HIS A 201 -29.38 3.15 -1.91
CA HIS A 201 -28.28 4.11 -1.73
C HIS A 201 -27.07 3.79 -2.62
N PHE A 202 -26.73 2.52 -2.81
CA PHE A 202 -25.67 2.12 -3.75
C PHE A 202 -26.00 2.48 -5.20
N ALA A 203 -27.23 2.22 -5.65
CA ALA A 203 -27.66 2.59 -7.00
C ALA A 203 -27.60 4.12 -7.19
N ASP A 204 -28.15 4.87 -6.24
CA ASP A 204 -28.16 6.34 -6.28
C ASP A 204 -26.74 6.92 -6.33
N LEU A 205 -25.82 6.44 -5.48
CA LEU A 205 -24.44 6.90 -5.49
C LEU A 205 -23.72 6.54 -6.80
N ALA A 206 -23.94 5.34 -7.32
CA ALA A 206 -23.32 4.91 -8.56
C ALA A 206 -23.80 5.77 -9.75
N GLU A 207 -25.07 6.18 -9.79
CA GLU A 207 -25.61 7.06 -10.82
C GLU A 207 -25.13 8.51 -10.64
N GLN A 208 -25.24 9.07 -9.42
CA GLN A 208 -24.93 10.47 -9.13
C GLN A 208 -23.44 10.78 -9.32
N LEU A 209 -22.57 9.84 -8.97
CA LEU A 209 -21.11 10.04 -9.01
C LEU A 209 -20.43 9.49 -10.27
N TYR A 210 -21.19 8.87 -11.20
CA TYR A 210 -20.63 8.45 -12.48
C TYR A 210 -20.16 9.66 -13.31
N PRO A 211 -19.00 9.64 -13.99
CA PRO A 211 -18.05 8.52 -14.12
C PRO A 211 -16.97 8.45 -13.02
N ARG A 212 -16.99 9.33 -12.02
CA ARG A 212 -15.95 9.36 -10.97
C ARG A 212 -16.00 8.16 -10.03
N LEU A 213 -17.20 7.63 -9.72
CA LEU A 213 -17.39 6.37 -9.01
C LEU A 213 -17.83 5.29 -9.99
N ARG A 214 -17.07 4.21 -10.06
CA ARG A 214 -17.36 3.04 -10.89
C ARG A 214 -17.29 1.78 -10.04
N ILE A 215 -18.39 1.04 -9.96
CA ILE A 215 -18.48 -0.21 -9.21
C ILE A 215 -18.62 -1.36 -10.21
N TYR A 216 -17.78 -2.37 -10.04
CA TYR A 216 -17.73 -3.57 -10.86
C TYR A 216 -17.95 -4.80 -9.97
N LEU A 217 -18.64 -5.81 -10.49
CA LEU A 217 -18.83 -7.06 -9.76
C LEU A 217 -18.18 -8.21 -10.52
N PHE A 218 -17.38 -9.02 -9.80
CA PHE A 218 -16.69 -10.17 -10.35
C PHE A 218 -17.06 -11.47 -9.64
N ASP A 219 -17.00 -12.61 -10.33
CA ASP A 219 -17.20 -13.93 -9.75
C ASP A 219 -15.92 -14.38 -9.02
N ALA A 220 -15.98 -14.43 -7.69
CA ALA A 220 -14.86 -14.87 -6.85
C ALA A 220 -14.49 -16.37 -7.00
N LYS A 221 -15.34 -17.16 -7.68
CA LYS A 221 -14.99 -18.56 -8.04
C LYS A 221 -14.01 -18.61 -9.22
N ARG A 222 -14.04 -17.59 -10.10
CA ARG A 222 -13.14 -17.47 -11.26
C ARG A 222 -11.94 -16.61 -10.98
N LEU A 223 -12.13 -15.56 -10.19
CA LEU A 223 -11.13 -14.53 -9.92
C LEU A 223 -11.02 -14.30 -8.41
N TYR A 224 -9.84 -14.60 -7.86
CA TYR A 224 -9.59 -14.32 -6.45
C TYR A 224 -8.83 -13.01 -6.28
N SER A 225 -9.25 -12.20 -5.30
CA SER A 225 -8.49 -11.05 -4.82
C SER A 225 -8.59 -10.94 -3.31
N ALA A 226 -7.44 -10.68 -2.68
CA ALA A 226 -7.43 -10.17 -1.31
C ALA A 226 -7.88 -8.70 -1.29
N PRO A 227 -8.37 -8.20 -0.14
CA PRO A 227 -8.67 -6.78 0.02
C PRO A 227 -7.42 -5.93 -0.22
N VAL A 228 -7.51 -5.00 -1.17
CA VAL A 228 -6.39 -4.15 -1.57
C VAL A 228 -6.89 -2.79 -2.05
N THR A 229 -6.14 -1.73 -1.73
CA THR A 229 -6.36 -0.40 -2.29
C THR A 229 -5.10 0.07 -2.99
N VAL A 230 -5.23 0.50 -4.24
CA VAL A 230 -4.14 1.11 -5.01
C VAL A 230 -4.44 2.59 -5.17
N PHE A 231 -3.60 3.42 -4.60
CA PHE A 231 -3.69 4.88 -4.62
C PHE A 231 -2.82 5.46 -5.74
N GLY A 232 -3.34 5.47 -6.94
CA GLY A 232 -2.62 5.92 -8.13
C GLY A 232 -1.26 5.23 -8.28
N PRO A 233 -0.20 5.96 -8.64
CA PRO A 233 1.16 5.44 -8.72
C PRO A 233 1.93 5.53 -7.38
N LEU A 234 1.28 5.98 -6.29
CA LEU A 234 1.94 6.38 -5.05
C LEU A 234 2.14 5.23 -4.08
N LEU A 235 1.10 4.42 -3.88
CA LEU A 235 1.16 3.28 -2.95
C LEU A 235 0.06 2.26 -3.21
N CYS A 236 0.30 1.04 -2.73
CA CYS A 236 -0.66 -0.06 -2.67
C CYS A 236 -0.74 -0.54 -1.22
N VAL A 237 -1.95 -0.72 -0.71
CA VAL A 237 -2.22 -1.02 0.70
C VAL A 237 -3.08 -2.27 0.83
N PHE A 238 -2.65 -3.21 1.69
CA PHE A 238 -3.42 -4.36 2.13
C PHE A 238 -3.82 -4.19 3.58
N TYR A 239 -5.04 -4.56 3.89
CA TYR A 239 -5.50 -4.64 5.27
C TYR A 239 -5.45 -6.09 5.75
N ALA A 240 -4.68 -6.35 6.78
CA ALA A 240 -4.47 -7.67 7.38
C ALA A 240 -5.06 -7.73 8.82
N GLY A 241 -6.31 -7.34 8.97
CA GLY A 241 -7.08 -7.41 10.22
C GLY A 241 -6.70 -6.36 11.27
N SER A 242 -5.48 -6.34 11.73
CA SER A 242 -5.00 -5.37 12.73
C SER A 242 -3.88 -4.47 12.21
N HIS A 243 -3.46 -4.67 10.96
CA HIS A 243 -2.34 -3.96 10.38
C HIS A 243 -2.60 -3.60 8.93
N TYR A 244 -2.03 -2.47 8.51
CA TYR A 244 -1.86 -2.14 7.10
C TYR A 244 -0.47 -2.50 6.63
N MET A 245 -0.38 -3.16 5.49
CA MET A 245 0.86 -3.37 4.74
C MET A 245 0.83 -2.44 3.53
N ALA A 246 1.63 -1.38 3.56
CA ALA A 246 1.70 -0.42 2.46
C ALA A 246 3.01 -0.57 1.70
N PHE A 247 2.91 -0.66 0.38
CA PHE A 247 4.02 -0.77 -0.57
C PHE A 247 4.09 0.52 -1.40
N ARG A 248 5.27 1.13 -1.46
CA ARG A 248 5.51 2.35 -2.26
C ARG A 248 6.44 2.12 -3.46
N ASP A 249 6.90 0.90 -3.67
CA ASP A 249 7.72 0.60 -4.83
C ASP A 249 6.87 0.42 -6.10
N ARG A 250 7.36 1.02 -7.17
CA ARG A 250 6.67 1.07 -8.45
C ARG A 250 6.29 -0.30 -9.00
N SER A 251 7.17 -1.29 -8.89
CA SER A 251 6.96 -2.62 -9.46
C SER A 251 5.77 -3.33 -8.81
N ARG A 252 5.63 -3.24 -7.47
CA ARG A 252 4.49 -3.81 -6.75
C ARG A 252 3.21 -3.05 -7.04
N ILE A 253 3.25 -1.71 -7.06
CA ILE A 253 2.08 -0.88 -7.41
C ILE A 253 1.57 -1.24 -8.81
N GLU A 254 2.45 -1.34 -9.82
CA GLU A 254 2.09 -1.73 -11.17
C GLU A 254 1.51 -3.15 -11.24
N THR A 255 2.03 -4.08 -10.42
CA THR A 255 1.51 -5.45 -10.35
C THR A 255 0.07 -5.48 -9.83
N PHE A 256 -0.23 -4.77 -8.74
CA PHE A 256 -1.58 -4.73 -8.19
C PHE A 256 -2.53 -3.87 -9.01
N THR A 257 -2.04 -2.84 -9.70
CA THR A 257 -2.81 -2.11 -10.70
C THR A 257 -3.28 -3.05 -11.82
N ARG A 258 -2.36 -3.85 -12.41
CA ARG A 258 -2.72 -4.84 -13.45
C ARG A 258 -3.68 -5.91 -12.93
N HIS A 259 -3.50 -6.34 -11.68
CA HIS A 259 -4.44 -7.27 -11.06
C HIS A 259 -5.84 -6.67 -10.97
N PHE A 260 -5.98 -5.45 -10.48
CA PHE A 260 -7.26 -4.76 -10.41
C PHE A 260 -7.87 -4.56 -11.81
N ASP A 261 -7.07 -4.11 -12.77
CA ASP A 261 -7.53 -3.91 -14.16
C ASP A 261 -8.00 -5.25 -14.81
N HIS A 262 -7.44 -6.38 -14.37
CA HIS A 262 -7.92 -7.71 -14.77
C HIS A 262 -9.30 -8.01 -14.15
N LEU A 263 -9.51 -7.75 -12.85
CA LEU A 263 -10.83 -7.91 -12.22
C LEU A 263 -11.90 -7.08 -12.95
N VAL A 264 -11.60 -5.84 -13.31
CA VAL A 264 -12.53 -4.95 -14.02
C VAL A 264 -12.83 -5.47 -15.44
N ARG A 265 -11.82 -6.00 -16.14
CA ARG A 265 -12.00 -6.53 -17.50
C ARG A 265 -12.89 -7.77 -17.53
N GLU A 266 -12.72 -8.62 -16.55
CA GLU A 266 -13.46 -9.89 -16.41
C GLU A 266 -14.70 -9.77 -15.53
N ALA A 267 -15.13 -8.54 -15.19
CA ALA A 267 -16.28 -8.30 -14.34
C ALA A 267 -17.58 -8.78 -15.02
N ASP A 268 -18.40 -9.51 -14.27
CA ASP A 268 -19.71 -9.98 -14.74
C ASP A 268 -20.74 -8.85 -14.80
N VAL A 269 -20.58 -7.84 -13.93
CA VAL A 269 -21.39 -6.62 -13.93
C VAL A 269 -20.50 -5.42 -14.08
N THR A 270 -20.65 -4.69 -15.18
CA THR A 270 -19.89 -3.44 -15.43
C THR A 270 -20.48 -2.28 -14.63
N ALA A 271 -19.71 -1.19 -14.49
CA ALA A 271 -20.16 0.00 -13.77
C ALA A 271 -21.48 0.59 -14.33
N ARG A 272 -21.72 0.49 -15.62
CA ARG A 272 -22.97 0.96 -16.24
C ARG A 272 -24.15 0.02 -15.96
N ALA A 273 -23.91 -1.27 -15.83
CA ALA A 273 -24.92 -2.25 -15.54
C ALA A 273 -25.25 -2.37 -14.03
N PHE A 274 -24.38 -1.81 -13.17
CA PHE A 274 -24.47 -1.94 -11.72
C PHE A 274 -25.82 -1.45 -11.14
N PRO A 275 -26.36 -0.26 -11.48
CA PRO A 275 -27.67 0.16 -10.95
C PRO A 275 -28.80 -0.81 -11.30
N GLY A 276 -28.84 -1.29 -12.55
CA GLY A 276 -29.85 -2.27 -12.99
C GLY A 276 -29.71 -3.61 -12.27
N TYR A 277 -28.48 -4.06 -11.98
CA TYR A 277 -28.23 -5.25 -11.16
C TYR A 277 -28.77 -5.08 -9.74
N ILE A 278 -28.55 -3.90 -9.12
CA ILE A 278 -29.08 -3.61 -7.79
C ILE A 278 -30.62 -3.64 -7.77
N GLU A 279 -31.29 -3.07 -8.78
CA GLU A 279 -32.75 -3.12 -8.86
C GLU A 279 -33.28 -4.57 -8.98
N ALA A 280 -32.63 -5.41 -9.79
CA ALA A 280 -32.97 -6.82 -9.86
C ALA A 280 -32.79 -7.53 -8.51
N LEU A 281 -31.65 -7.26 -7.83
CA LEU A 281 -31.37 -7.86 -6.53
C LEU A 281 -32.34 -7.42 -5.43
N LYS A 282 -32.83 -6.18 -5.44
CA LYS A 282 -33.86 -5.67 -4.52
C LYS A 282 -35.18 -6.41 -4.69
N ALA A 283 -35.54 -6.77 -5.93
CA ALA A 283 -36.76 -7.51 -6.20
C ALA A 283 -36.77 -8.94 -5.62
N GLU A 284 -35.59 -9.52 -5.36
CA GLU A 284 -35.44 -10.85 -4.74
C GLU A 284 -35.51 -10.81 -3.20
N ILE A 285 -35.54 -9.64 -2.57
CA ILE A 285 -35.58 -9.53 -1.12
C ILE A 285 -36.99 -9.80 -0.60
N SER A 286 -37.15 -10.98 0.00
CA SER A 286 -38.38 -11.43 0.63
C SER A 286 -38.55 -10.89 2.06
#